data_6af816dc94c3bbc5a8997913e537e7ba
#
_entry.id   6af816dc94c3bbc5a8997913e537e7ba
#
_cell.length_a   1.000
_cell.length_b   1.000
_cell.length_c   1.000
_cell.angle_alpha   90.00
_cell.angle_beta   90.00
_cell.angle_gamma   90.00
#
_symmetry.space_group_name_H-M   'P 1'
#
loop_
_entity.id
_entity.type
_entity.pdbx_description
1 polymer ?
#
loop_
_entity_poly.entity_id
_entity_poly.type
_entity_poly.pdbx_seq_one_letter_code
_entity_poly.pdbx_strand_id
1 'polypeptide(L)'
;MIIIANTRKTVYNNICSPEKLAQVNPENIQLGNDFLEYLTSIDRAKTTIESYKHDLDVIWVLILELLNNKFFVELSKRDIVKLQNHCLNSLCWSPARMRRVKSTMSSLSNYIEAMLDDEFENYRPIVRKIENPQACVVREKTVLEDEQLEDLLEHLVEKKKYDKACMLAMCMHNGRRKAELPRMKVSYFTEDNVIYGSLYRSPETVTTKGRGSRGKQLTIYTLKNGFQKYLDL
;
A
#
# COMPACT_ATOMS: atom_id res chain seq x y z
N MET A 1 -8.90 21.93 -15.81
CA MET A 1 -9.24 20.50 -15.87
C MET A 1 -8.67 19.84 -14.61
N ILE A 2 -9.52 19.48 -13.66
CA ILE A 2 -9.07 18.84 -12.39
C ILE A 2 -8.62 17.43 -12.76
N ILE A 3 -7.33 17.18 -12.73
CA ILE A 3 -6.79 15.82 -12.84
C ILE A 3 -7.19 15.07 -11.58
N ILE A 4 -8.28 14.32 -11.65
CA ILE A 4 -8.65 13.39 -10.57
C ILE A 4 -7.52 12.37 -10.49
N ALA A 5 -6.76 12.42 -9.40
CA ALA A 5 -5.68 11.47 -9.17
C ALA A 5 -6.26 10.05 -9.22
N ASN A 6 -5.75 9.19 -10.10
CA ASN A 6 -6.12 7.78 -10.20
C ASN A 6 -5.69 7.04 -8.92
N THR A 7 -6.49 7.17 -7.88
CA THR A 7 -6.30 6.42 -6.64
C THR A 7 -6.63 4.95 -6.88
N ARG A 8 -6.18 4.08 -5.99
CA ARG A 8 -6.51 2.64 -6.05
C ARG A 8 -8.02 2.39 -6.10
N LYS A 9 -8.78 3.11 -5.25
CA LYS A 9 -10.25 3.03 -5.19
C LYS A 9 -10.90 3.48 -6.49
N THR A 10 -10.42 4.56 -7.09
CA THR A 10 -10.92 5.08 -8.37
C THR A 10 -10.71 4.06 -9.48
N VAL A 11 -9.52 3.45 -9.57
CA VAL A 11 -9.24 2.42 -10.59
C VAL A 11 -10.15 1.20 -10.39
N TYR A 12 -10.33 0.74 -9.15
CA TYR A 12 -11.22 -0.37 -8.85
C TYR A 12 -12.64 -0.07 -9.30
N ASN A 13 -13.22 1.05 -8.88
CA ASN A 13 -14.61 1.41 -9.19
C ASN A 13 -14.86 1.63 -10.69
N ASN A 14 -13.83 2.04 -11.44
CA ASN A 14 -13.97 2.25 -12.89
C ASN A 14 -13.94 0.94 -13.70
N ILE A 15 -13.34 -0.12 -13.15
CA ILE A 15 -13.14 -1.39 -13.85
C ILE A 15 -14.09 -2.45 -13.31
N CYS A 16 -14.20 -2.58 -12.00
CA CYS A 16 -14.96 -3.63 -11.35
C CYS A 16 -16.39 -3.17 -11.04
N SER A 17 -17.34 -3.99 -11.46
CA SER A 17 -18.73 -3.92 -10.99
C SER A 17 -19.18 -5.32 -10.54
N PRO A 18 -20.21 -5.43 -9.68
CA PRO A 18 -20.75 -6.74 -9.27
C PRO A 18 -21.15 -7.62 -10.46
N GLU A 19 -21.73 -7.00 -11.50
CA GLU A 19 -22.19 -7.70 -12.72
C GLU A 19 -21.01 -8.27 -13.51
N LYS A 20 -19.89 -7.53 -13.61
CA LYS A 20 -18.68 -8.00 -14.28
C LYS A 20 -18.01 -9.11 -13.51
N LEU A 21 -17.89 -8.93 -12.19
CA LEU A 21 -17.30 -9.96 -11.31
C LEU A 21 -18.09 -11.27 -11.32
N ALA A 22 -19.42 -11.21 -11.45
CA ALA A 22 -20.26 -12.39 -11.59
C ALA A 22 -20.05 -13.16 -12.91
N GLN A 23 -19.45 -12.52 -13.93
CA GLN A 23 -19.17 -13.13 -15.23
C GLN A 23 -17.74 -13.68 -15.34
N VAL A 24 -16.89 -13.39 -14.36
CA VAL A 24 -15.51 -13.89 -14.34
C VAL A 24 -15.50 -15.42 -14.28
N ASN A 25 -14.53 -16.01 -14.99
CA ASN A 25 -14.30 -17.45 -14.95
C ASN A 25 -14.21 -17.95 -13.49
N PRO A 26 -15.08 -18.91 -13.08
CA PRO A 26 -15.09 -19.44 -11.71
C PRO A 26 -13.74 -20.00 -11.26
N GLU A 27 -12.96 -20.59 -12.15
CA GLU A 27 -11.62 -21.12 -11.86
C GLU A 27 -10.67 -19.99 -11.43
N ASN A 28 -10.75 -18.80 -12.03
CA ASN A 28 -9.98 -17.64 -11.64
C ASN A 28 -10.38 -17.13 -10.24
N ILE A 29 -11.67 -17.13 -9.95
CA ILE A 29 -12.19 -16.75 -8.62
C ILE A 29 -11.69 -17.73 -7.56
N GLN A 30 -11.79 -19.03 -7.84
CA GLN A 30 -11.32 -20.06 -6.91
C GLN A 30 -9.81 -19.94 -6.67
N LEU A 31 -9.02 -19.89 -7.73
CA LEU A 31 -7.56 -19.69 -7.66
C LEU A 31 -7.18 -18.45 -6.84
N GLY A 32 -7.92 -17.35 -7.02
CA GLY A 32 -7.72 -16.13 -6.25
C GLY A 32 -8.00 -16.32 -4.76
N ASN A 33 -9.08 -17.03 -4.41
CA ASN A 33 -9.45 -17.32 -3.04
C ASN A 33 -8.40 -18.22 -2.36
N ASP A 34 -7.96 -19.29 -3.01
CA ASP A 34 -6.95 -20.21 -2.50
C ASP A 34 -5.61 -19.48 -2.25
N PHE A 35 -5.23 -18.59 -3.17
CA PHE A 35 -4.05 -17.74 -2.97
C PHE A 35 -4.20 -16.80 -1.77
N LEU A 36 -5.36 -16.17 -1.55
CA LEU A 36 -5.60 -15.30 -0.40
C LEU A 36 -5.62 -16.08 0.93
N GLU A 37 -6.14 -17.31 0.90
CA GLU A 37 -6.10 -18.23 2.05
C GLU A 37 -4.65 -18.63 2.37
N TYR A 38 -3.85 -18.99 1.36
CA TYR A 38 -2.42 -19.23 1.53
C TYR A 38 -1.71 -18.02 2.14
N LEU A 39 -1.98 -16.80 1.68
CA LEU A 39 -1.38 -15.59 2.26
C LEU A 39 -1.78 -15.39 3.73
N THR A 40 -2.98 -15.83 4.10
CA THR A 40 -3.46 -15.80 5.48
C THR A 40 -2.73 -16.84 6.33
N SER A 41 -2.53 -18.05 5.82
CA SER A 41 -1.82 -19.14 6.52
C SER A 41 -0.37 -18.79 6.85
N ILE A 42 0.29 -17.98 6.00
CA ILE A 42 1.67 -17.48 6.22
C ILE A 42 1.71 -16.13 6.97
N ASP A 43 0.64 -15.77 7.67
CA ASP A 43 0.51 -14.57 8.51
C ASP A 43 0.81 -13.25 7.78
N ARG A 44 0.35 -13.07 6.54
CA ARG A 44 0.45 -11.78 5.86
C ARG A 44 -0.48 -10.75 6.49
N ALA A 45 -0.03 -9.49 6.52
CA ALA A 45 -0.84 -8.40 7.08
C ALA A 45 -2.19 -8.26 6.34
N LYS A 46 -3.30 -8.09 7.08
CA LYS A 46 -4.67 -7.96 6.54
C LYS A 46 -4.76 -6.92 5.41
N THR A 47 -4.14 -5.75 5.59
CA THR A 47 -4.10 -4.70 4.55
C THR A 47 -3.37 -5.13 3.28
N THR A 48 -2.44 -6.07 3.37
CA THR A 48 -1.76 -6.67 2.22
C THR A 48 -2.70 -7.62 1.49
N ILE A 49 -3.39 -8.49 2.22
CA ILE A 49 -4.37 -9.45 1.68
C ILE A 49 -5.51 -8.71 0.97
N GLU A 50 -6.11 -7.70 1.63
CA GLU A 50 -7.13 -6.83 1.00
C GLU A 50 -6.60 -6.16 -0.27
N SER A 51 -5.34 -5.78 -0.24
CA SER A 51 -4.67 -5.18 -1.38
C SER A 51 -4.55 -6.14 -2.55
N TYR A 52 -4.19 -7.39 -2.29
CA TYR A 52 -4.14 -8.44 -3.32
C TYR A 52 -5.53 -8.75 -3.86
N LYS A 53 -6.54 -8.88 -2.97
CA LYS A 53 -7.93 -9.10 -3.37
C LYS A 53 -8.40 -8.06 -4.39
N HIS A 54 -8.26 -6.78 -4.07
CA HIS A 54 -8.64 -5.70 -5.00
C HIS A 54 -7.85 -5.71 -6.32
N ASP A 55 -6.56 -6.06 -6.28
CA ASP A 55 -5.76 -6.14 -7.50
C ASP A 55 -6.16 -7.36 -8.33
N LEU A 56 -6.53 -8.50 -7.70
CA LEU A 56 -7.05 -9.69 -8.38
C LEU A 56 -8.39 -9.43 -9.04
N ASP A 57 -9.35 -8.81 -8.35
CA ASP A 57 -10.62 -8.44 -8.94
C ASP A 57 -10.44 -7.63 -10.25
N VAL A 58 -9.54 -6.65 -10.21
CA VAL A 58 -9.19 -5.86 -11.39
C VAL A 58 -8.57 -6.72 -12.50
N ILE A 59 -7.66 -7.63 -12.16
CA ILE A 59 -7.03 -8.54 -13.11
C ILE A 59 -8.07 -9.44 -13.76
N TRP A 60 -8.98 -10.02 -12.98
CA TRP A 60 -10.03 -10.91 -13.47
C TRP A 60 -10.97 -10.22 -14.45
N VAL A 61 -11.41 -9.00 -14.15
CA VAL A 61 -12.24 -8.22 -15.07
C VAL A 61 -11.49 -7.86 -16.35
N LEU A 62 -10.20 -7.54 -16.27
CA LEU A 62 -9.39 -7.28 -17.47
C LEU A 62 -9.20 -8.54 -18.32
N ILE A 63 -9.06 -9.71 -17.71
CA ILE A 63 -9.00 -10.99 -18.42
C ILE A 63 -10.35 -11.31 -19.07
N LEU A 64 -11.45 -11.07 -18.38
CA LEU A 64 -12.80 -11.21 -18.92
C LEU A 64 -12.97 -10.38 -20.19
N GLU A 65 -12.65 -9.09 -20.12
CA GLU A 65 -12.91 -8.14 -21.20
C GLU A 65 -11.94 -8.25 -22.39
N LEU A 66 -10.67 -8.60 -22.14
CA LEU A 66 -9.61 -8.50 -23.15
C LEU A 66 -9.11 -9.85 -23.66
N LEU A 67 -9.30 -10.92 -22.89
CA LEU A 67 -8.68 -12.23 -23.11
C LEU A 67 -9.69 -13.37 -23.13
N ASN A 68 -10.94 -13.09 -23.47
CA ASN A 68 -12.03 -14.07 -23.59
C ASN A 68 -12.23 -14.90 -22.31
N ASN A 69 -12.09 -14.26 -21.13
CA ASN A 69 -12.30 -14.90 -19.84
C ASN A 69 -11.44 -16.17 -19.60
N LYS A 70 -10.23 -16.20 -20.17
CA LYS A 70 -9.30 -17.33 -20.03
C LYS A 70 -8.99 -17.63 -18.56
N PHE A 71 -8.69 -18.88 -18.27
CA PHE A 71 -8.10 -19.24 -17.00
C PHE A 71 -6.67 -18.66 -16.88
N PHE A 72 -6.30 -18.17 -15.72
CA PHE A 72 -5.01 -17.48 -15.52
C PHE A 72 -3.80 -18.36 -15.86
N VAL A 73 -3.90 -19.66 -15.59
CA VAL A 73 -2.85 -20.63 -15.85
C VAL A 73 -2.56 -20.79 -17.35
N GLU A 74 -3.57 -20.57 -18.18
CA GLU A 74 -3.48 -20.68 -19.66
C GLU A 74 -2.96 -19.42 -20.35
N LEU A 75 -2.73 -18.34 -19.59
CA LEU A 75 -2.26 -17.09 -20.18
C LEU A 75 -0.87 -17.24 -20.76
N SER A 76 -0.69 -16.70 -21.96
CA SER A 76 0.59 -16.59 -22.63
C SER A 76 1.31 -15.28 -22.28
N LYS A 77 2.62 -15.21 -22.57
CA LYS A 77 3.36 -13.93 -22.47
C LYS A 77 2.73 -12.83 -23.33
N ARG A 78 2.17 -13.17 -24.49
CA ARG A 78 1.49 -12.23 -25.39
C ARG A 78 0.24 -11.66 -24.73
N ASP A 79 -0.52 -12.47 -24.00
CA ASP A 79 -1.70 -12.02 -23.26
C ASP A 79 -1.30 -11.01 -22.17
N ILE A 80 -0.25 -11.27 -21.43
CA ILE A 80 0.25 -10.32 -20.40
C ILE A 80 0.73 -9.00 -21.03
N VAL A 81 1.42 -9.06 -22.18
CA VAL A 81 1.83 -7.84 -22.91
C VAL A 81 0.61 -7.09 -23.41
N LYS A 82 -0.43 -7.77 -23.91
CA LYS A 82 -1.69 -7.15 -24.33
C LYS A 82 -2.37 -6.43 -23.15
N LEU A 83 -2.46 -7.07 -21.98
CA LEU A 83 -2.98 -6.44 -20.75
C LEU A 83 -2.16 -5.20 -20.36
N GLN A 84 -0.82 -5.31 -20.33
CA GLN A 84 0.06 -4.20 -20.00
C GLN A 84 -0.13 -3.01 -20.96
N ASN A 85 -0.19 -3.26 -22.26
CA ASN A 85 -0.44 -2.24 -23.27
C ASN A 85 -1.79 -1.55 -23.07
N HIS A 86 -2.85 -2.33 -22.86
CA HIS A 86 -4.18 -1.77 -22.63
C HIS A 86 -4.21 -0.90 -21.34
N CYS A 87 -3.62 -1.37 -20.26
CA CYS A 87 -3.56 -0.61 -19.02
C CYS A 87 -2.81 0.72 -19.16
N LEU A 88 -1.70 0.73 -19.89
CA LEU A 88 -0.88 1.92 -20.06
C LEU A 88 -1.48 2.90 -21.07
N ASN A 89 -1.94 2.41 -22.23
CA ASN A 89 -2.31 3.26 -23.36
C ASN A 89 -3.80 3.57 -23.42
N SER A 90 -4.69 2.61 -23.08
CA SER A 90 -6.14 2.82 -23.13
C SER A 90 -6.70 3.30 -21.80
N LEU A 91 -6.26 2.71 -20.69
CA LEU A 91 -6.69 3.11 -19.35
C LEU A 91 -5.80 4.21 -18.73
N CYS A 92 -4.75 4.63 -19.41
CA CYS A 92 -3.83 5.68 -18.99
C CYS A 92 -3.27 5.45 -17.56
N TRP A 93 -2.97 4.21 -17.21
CA TRP A 93 -2.37 3.91 -15.92
C TRP A 93 -0.95 4.43 -15.82
N SER A 94 -0.59 4.91 -14.64
CA SER A 94 0.82 5.22 -14.37
C SER A 94 1.67 3.94 -14.39
N PRO A 95 2.96 4.04 -14.78
CA PRO A 95 3.90 2.92 -14.69
C PRO A 95 3.96 2.29 -13.29
N ALA A 96 3.84 3.10 -12.25
CA ALA A 96 3.81 2.63 -10.86
C ALA A 96 2.58 1.75 -10.57
N ARG A 97 1.39 2.13 -11.08
CA ARG A 97 0.18 1.31 -10.96
C ARG A 97 0.31 -0.02 -11.71
N MET A 98 0.81 0.02 -12.95
CA MET A 98 1.02 -1.20 -13.74
C MET A 98 2.01 -2.15 -13.06
N ARG A 99 3.13 -1.64 -12.55
CA ARG A 99 4.10 -2.43 -11.76
C ARG A 99 3.47 -3.09 -10.56
N ARG A 100 2.57 -2.38 -9.87
CA ARG A 100 1.86 -2.89 -8.70
C ARG A 100 0.99 -4.10 -9.07
N VAL A 101 0.13 -3.97 -10.08
CA VAL A 101 -0.75 -5.05 -10.54
C VAL A 101 0.08 -6.23 -11.03
N LYS A 102 1.14 -5.97 -11.79
CA LYS A 102 2.06 -6.99 -12.24
C LYS A 102 2.77 -7.73 -11.09
N SER A 103 3.08 -7.03 -10.00
CA SER A 103 3.62 -7.67 -8.79
C SER A 103 2.62 -8.65 -8.18
N THR A 104 1.32 -8.31 -8.17
CA THR A 104 0.25 -9.22 -7.73
C THR A 104 0.17 -10.45 -8.63
N MET A 105 0.16 -10.27 -9.96
CA MET A 105 0.19 -11.38 -10.92
C MET A 105 1.43 -12.27 -10.74
N SER A 106 2.60 -11.68 -10.48
CA SER A 106 3.83 -12.44 -10.24
C SER A 106 3.77 -13.24 -8.93
N SER A 107 3.16 -12.67 -7.89
CA SER A 107 2.98 -13.37 -6.62
C SER A 107 2.02 -14.55 -6.76
N LEU A 108 0.93 -14.38 -7.50
CA LEU A 108 0.01 -15.48 -7.84
C LEU A 108 0.71 -16.54 -8.68
N SER A 109 1.48 -16.14 -9.71
CA SER A 109 2.27 -17.07 -10.53
C SER A 109 3.26 -17.91 -9.71
N ASN A 110 3.91 -17.28 -8.72
CA ASN A 110 4.84 -18.01 -7.84
C ASN A 110 4.09 -18.95 -6.87
N TYR A 111 2.86 -18.59 -6.47
CA TYR A 111 2.00 -19.48 -5.69
C TYR A 111 1.60 -20.73 -6.48
N ILE A 112 1.20 -20.56 -7.73
CA ILE A 112 0.86 -21.68 -8.61
C ILE A 112 2.08 -22.58 -8.79
N GLU A 113 3.25 -22.02 -9.10
CA GLU A 113 4.50 -22.78 -9.32
C GLU A 113 4.95 -23.54 -8.07
N ALA A 114 4.69 -23.03 -6.86
CA ALA A 114 5.25 -23.58 -5.64
C ALA A 114 4.27 -24.41 -4.80
N MET A 115 2.96 -24.20 -4.97
CA MET A 115 1.94 -24.81 -4.13
C MET A 115 0.93 -25.67 -4.89
N LEU A 116 0.86 -25.50 -6.22
CA LEU A 116 -0.05 -26.23 -7.10
C LEU A 116 0.75 -26.95 -8.23
N ASP A 117 1.99 -27.30 -7.95
CA ASP A 117 2.89 -27.98 -8.90
C ASP A 117 2.42 -29.39 -9.26
N ASP A 118 1.72 -30.06 -8.37
CA ASP A 118 1.06 -31.35 -8.59
C ASP A 118 -0.18 -31.25 -9.50
N GLU A 119 -0.90 -30.12 -9.45
CA GLU A 119 -2.08 -29.86 -10.29
C GLU A 119 -1.67 -29.29 -11.66
N PHE A 120 -0.64 -28.46 -11.70
CA PHE A 120 -0.18 -27.75 -12.91
C PHE A 120 1.30 -28.03 -13.21
N GLU A 121 1.66 -29.30 -13.39
CA GLU A 121 3.04 -29.79 -13.61
C GLU A 121 3.84 -28.99 -14.66
N ASN A 122 3.18 -28.52 -15.72
CA ASN A 122 3.80 -27.80 -16.83
C ASN A 122 3.70 -26.27 -16.72
N TYR A 123 3.17 -25.75 -15.62
CA TYR A 123 3.04 -24.31 -15.44
C TYR A 123 4.39 -23.61 -15.39
N ARG A 124 4.49 -22.50 -16.10
CA ARG A 124 5.69 -21.65 -16.10
C ARG A 124 5.32 -20.22 -15.74
N PRO A 125 5.94 -19.61 -14.71
CA PRO A 125 5.65 -18.25 -14.28
C PRO A 125 6.12 -17.22 -15.31
N ILE A 126 5.25 -16.96 -16.28
CA ILE A 126 5.54 -16.10 -17.43
C ILE A 126 5.62 -14.61 -17.08
N VAL A 127 4.88 -14.18 -16.05
CA VAL A 127 4.70 -12.75 -15.71
C VAL A 127 6.03 -12.08 -15.37
N ARG A 128 6.87 -12.75 -14.59
CA ARG A 128 8.18 -12.22 -14.14
C ARG A 128 9.21 -12.05 -15.27
N LYS A 129 8.99 -12.70 -16.42
CA LYS A 129 9.87 -12.62 -17.59
C LYS A 129 9.57 -11.42 -18.49
N ILE A 130 8.51 -10.69 -18.20
CA ILE A 130 8.11 -9.51 -18.96
C ILE A 130 8.65 -8.28 -18.24
N GLU A 131 9.28 -7.39 -18.97
CA GLU A 131 9.83 -6.16 -18.39
C GLU A 131 8.75 -5.24 -17.84
N ASN A 132 9.11 -4.51 -16.79
CA ASN A 132 8.25 -3.50 -16.22
C ASN A 132 8.31 -2.23 -17.07
N PRO A 133 7.21 -1.45 -17.17
CA PRO A 133 7.28 -0.14 -17.78
C PRO A 133 8.29 0.76 -17.05
N GLN A 134 8.98 1.62 -17.80
CA GLN A 134 9.95 2.54 -17.21
C GLN A 134 9.27 3.40 -16.13
N ALA A 135 10.04 3.65 -15.05
CA ALA A 135 9.57 4.58 -14.03
C ALA A 135 9.65 6.00 -14.58
N CYS A 136 8.55 6.72 -14.51
CA CYS A 136 8.58 8.17 -14.70
C CYS A 136 8.35 8.85 -13.35
N VAL A 137 9.00 9.99 -13.16
CA VAL A 137 8.75 10.86 -12.01
C VAL A 137 7.41 11.54 -12.27
N VAL A 138 6.37 11.09 -11.54
CA VAL A 138 4.99 11.60 -11.72
C VAL A 138 4.77 12.88 -10.91
N ARG A 139 5.58 13.10 -9.87
CA ARG A 139 5.53 14.28 -9.01
C ARG A 139 6.93 14.68 -8.58
N GLU A 140 7.22 15.94 -8.71
CA GLU A 140 8.30 16.53 -7.92
C GLU A 140 7.89 16.49 -6.44
N LYS A 141 8.82 16.09 -5.59
CA LYS A 141 8.59 16.15 -4.15
C LYS A 141 8.62 17.61 -3.73
N THR A 142 7.49 18.10 -3.25
CA THR A 142 7.48 19.39 -2.56
C THR A 142 8.16 19.17 -1.21
N VAL A 143 9.27 19.83 -1.02
CA VAL A 143 9.93 19.96 0.29
C VAL A 143 9.55 21.34 0.81
N LEU A 144 8.96 21.37 2.00
CA LEU A 144 8.64 22.62 2.67
C LEU A 144 9.89 23.10 3.38
N GLU A 145 10.17 24.39 3.27
CA GLU A 145 11.21 25.07 4.05
C GLU A 145 10.78 25.22 5.50
N ASP A 146 11.73 25.40 6.41
CA ASP A 146 11.45 25.49 7.84
C ASP A 146 10.48 26.62 8.18
N GLU A 147 10.60 27.78 7.55
CA GLU A 147 9.68 28.91 7.70
C GLU A 147 8.23 28.55 7.30
N GLN A 148 8.06 27.81 6.20
CA GLN A 148 6.73 27.35 5.74
C GLN A 148 6.12 26.33 6.69
N LEU A 149 6.95 25.53 7.35
CA LEU A 149 6.48 24.58 8.37
C LEU A 149 6.05 25.30 9.64
N GLU A 150 6.77 26.33 10.06
CA GLU A 150 6.42 27.19 11.20
C GLU A 150 5.11 27.93 10.93
N ASP A 151 4.97 28.59 9.78
CA ASP A 151 3.73 29.26 9.35
C ASP A 151 2.53 28.30 9.37
N LEU A 152 2.74 27.06 8.91
CA LEU A 152 1.68 26.04 8.92
C LEU A 152 1.30 25.63 10.34
N LEU A 153 2.27 25.52 11.25
CA LEU A 153 2.01 25.19 12.65
C LEU A 153 1.21 26.33 13.32
N GLU A 154 1.61 27.59 13.12
CA GLU A 154 0.91 28.77 13.64
C GLU A 154 -0.52 28.82 13.12
N HIS A 155 -0.72 28.63 11.82
CA HIS A 155 -2.04 28.57 11.22
C HIS A 155 -2.93 27.46 11.83
N LEU A 156 -2.36 26.28 12.11
CA LEU A 156 -3.11 25.19 12.73
C LEU A 156 -3.54 25.54 14.16
N VAL A 157 -2.68 26.22 14.92
CA VAL A 157 -2.98 26.69 16.27
C VAL A 157 -4.07 27.77 16.26
N GLU A 158 -3.96 28.79 15.38
CA GLU A 158 -4.99 29.82 15.20
C GLU A 158 -6.36 29.22 14.86
N LYS A 159 -6.39 28.16 14.04
CA LYS A 159 -7.62 27.42 13.70
C LYS A 159 -8.06 26.42 14.78
N LYS A 160 -7.41 26.41 15.94
CA LYS A 160 -7.68 25.49 17.07
C LYS A 160 -7.61 23.99 16.66
N LYS A 161 -6.75 23.66 15.69
CA LYS A 161 -6.53 22.29 15.23
C LYS A 161 -5.28 21.70 15.91
N TYR A 162 -5.32 21.66 17.23
CA TYR A 162 -4.18 21.30 18.07
C TYR A 162 -3.68 19.87 17.83
N ASP A 163 -4.58 18.92 17.59
CA ASP A 163 -4.26 17.55 17.22
C ASP A 163 -3.38 17.47 15.95
N LYS A 164 -3.69 18.33 14.97
CA LYS A 164 -2.92 18.39 13.72
C LYS A 164 -1.59 19.12 13.88
N ALA A 165 -1.58 20.18 14.69
CA ALA A 165 -0.35 20.90 15.02
C ALA A 165 0.63 19.97 15.77
N CYS A 166 0.16 19.25 16.78
CA CYS A 166 0.96 18.27 17.50
C CYS A 166 1.47 17.16 16.57
N MET A 167 0.62 16.60 15.72
CA MET A 167 1.02 15.58 14.76
C MET A 167 2.08 16.07 13.76
N LEU A 168 1.93 17.31 13.25
CA LEU A 168 2.92 17.90 12.35
C LEU A 168 4.26 18.11 13.07
N ALA A 169 4.23 18.71 14.26
CA ALA A 169 5.42 18.90 15.07
C ALA A 169 6.13 17.59 15.41
N MET A 170 5.37 16.53 15.73
CA MET A 170 5.93 15.19 15.91
C MET A 170 6.58 14.64 14.63
N CYS A 171 5.98 14.87 13.45
CA CYS A 171 6.59 14.47 12.18
C CYS A 171 7.95 15.13 11.95
N MET A 172 8.09 16.39 12.33
CA MET A 172 9.34 17.16 12.18
C MET A 172 10.44 16.63 13.13
N HIS A 173 10.07 16.20 14.32
CA HIS A 173 11.04 15.92 15.39
C HIS A 173 11.31 14.43 15.69
N ASN A 174 10.63 13.48 15.04
CA ASN A 174 10.90 12.07 15.35
C ASN A 174 11.23 11.18 14.14
N GLY A 175 11.15 11.69 12.91
CA GLY A 175 11.51 10.96 11.70
C GLY A 175 10.71 9.66 11.45
N ARG A 176 9.56 9.49 12.12
CA ARG A 176 8.76 8.26 12.03
C ARG A 176 7.80 8.28 10.84
N ARG A 177 7.29 7.09 10.51
CA ARG A 177 6.25 7.01 9.48
C ARG A 177 4.94 7.57 10.00
N LYS A 178 4.20 8.27 9.14
CA LYS A 178 2.89 8.86 9.48
C LYS A 178 1.89 7.86 10.12
N ALA A 179 2.03 6.56 9.84
CA ALA A 179 1.15 5.52 10.41
C ALA A 179 1.59 5.07 11.82
N GLU A 180 2.76 5.47 12.28
CA GLU A 180 3.30 5.12 13.60
C GLU A 180 2.92 6.18 14.64
N LEU A 181 2.85 7.45 14.23
CA LEU A 181 2.55 8.58 15.10
C LEU A 181 1.21 8.47 15.85
N PRO A 182 0.06 8.15 15.20
CA PRO A 182 -1.22 8.04 15.89
C PRO A 182 -1.31 6.88 16.89
N ARG A 183 -0.30 6.02 16.93
CA ARG A 183 -0.22 4.92 17.91
C ARG A 183 0.50 5.31 19.19
N MET A 184 1.11 6.49 19.20
CA MET A 184 1.74 7.03 20.40
C MET A 184 0.66 7.63 21.30
N LYS A 185 0.74 7.36 22.60
CA LYS A 185 -0.19 7.91 23.60
C LYS A 185 0.37 9.20 24.15
N VAL A 186 -0.47 10.18 24.41
CA VAL A 186 -0.07 11.46 25.06
C VAL A 186 0.64 11.18 26.38
N SER A 187 0.20 10.17 27.15
CA SER A 187 0.82 9.75 28.40
C SER A 187 2.29 9.26 28.28
N TYR A 188 2.80 9.08 27.06
CA TYR A 188 4.23 8.75 26.87
C TYR A 188 5.14 9.97 26.99
N PHE A 189 4.59 11.17 26.89
CA PHE A 189 5.31 12.45 26.86
C PHE A 189 5.28 13.17 28.21
N THR A 190 5.68 12.45 29.26
CA THR A 190 5.82 12.97 30.63
C THR A 190 7.30 13.07 31.02
N GLU A 191 7.64 13.86 32.02
CA GLU A 191 9.01 14.03 32.50
C GLU A 191 9.64 12.71 32.95
N ASP A 192 8.87 11.77 33.48
CA ASP A 192 9.32 10.45 33.89
C ASP A 192 9.88 9.60 32.73
N ASN A 193 9.46 9.92 31.53
CA ASN A 193 9.89 9.24 30.31
C ASN A 193 11.01 9.98 29.56
N VAL A 194 11.52 11.07 30.12
CA VAL A 194 12.64 11.81 29.54
C VAL A 194 13.96 11.11 29.85
N ILE A 195 14.75 10.88 28.80
CA ILE A 195 16.10 10.38 28.90
C ILE A 195 17.09 11.40 28.31
N TYR A 196 18.29 11.45 28.85
CA TYR A 196 19.34 12.39 28.44
C TYR A 196 18.88 13.87 28.42
N GLY A 197 17.84 14.23 29.18
CA GLY A 197 17.28 15.58 29.26
C GLY A 197 16.61 16.12 27.99
N SER A 198 16.66 15.39 26.88
CA SER A 198 16.23 15.90 25.55
C SER A 198 15.36 14.94 24.75
N LEU A 199 15.15 13.72 25.20
CA LEU A 199 14.42 12.70 24.46
C LEU A 199 13.33 12.07 25.33
N TYR A 200 12.11 12.00 24.82
CA TYR A 200 11.10 11.08 25.33
C TYR A 200 11.37 9.67 24.81
N ARG A 201 11.33 8.71 25.71
CA ARG A 201 11.36 7.28 25.41
C ARG A 201 9.99 6.70 25.69
N SER A 202 9.37 6.03 24.70
CA SER A 202 8.09 5.36 24.97
C SER A 202 8.26 4.27 26.03
N PRO A 203 7.42 4.24 27.09
CA PRO A 203 7.50 3.23 28.16
C PRO A 203 7.09 1.84 27.65
N GLU A 204 6.27 1.79 26.62
CA GLU A 204 5.85 0.57 25.93
C GLU A 204 6.40 0.55 24.50
N THR A 205 6.50 -0.65 23.93
CA THR A 205 6.82 -0.78 22.50
C THR A 205 5.61 -0.40 21.65
N VAL A 206 5.89 0.26 20.53
CA VAL A 206 4.88 0.67 19.55
C VAL A 206 5.00 -0.22 18.33
N THR A 207 3.86 -0.70 17.85
CA THR A 207 3.81 -1.49 16.61
C THR A 207 4.19 -0.65 15.41
N THR A 208 5.21 -1.06 14.69
CA THR A 208 5.67 -0.42 13.48
C THR A 208 5.48 -1.33 12.28
N LYS A 209 5.76 -0.82 11.07
CA LYS A 209 5.68 -1.63 9.86
C LYS A 209 6.72 -2.75 9.92
N GLY A 210 6.26 -4.00 9.88
CA GLY A 210 7.09 -5.21 9.87
C GLY A 210 6.48 -6.29 8.96
N ARG A 211 7.10 -7.46 8.93
CA ARG A 211 6.51 -8.65 8.28
C ARG A 211 5.48 -9.26 9.22
N GLY A 212 4.41 -9.81 8.64
CA GLY A 212 3.32 -10.47 9.37
C GLY A 212 2.26 -9.51 9.91
N SER A 213 1.24 -10.06 10.54
CA SER A 213 0.09 -9.33 11.09
C SER A 213 0.46 -8.50 12.32
N ARG A 214 1.42 -8.97 13.12
CA ARG A 214 1.85 -8.34 14.37
C ARG A 214 2.75 -7.13 14.16
N GLY A 215 3.35 -6.97 12.97
CA GLY A 215 4.34 -5.93 12.72
C GLY A 215 5.61 -6.09 13.58
N LYS A 216 6.45 -5.04 13.60
CA LYS A 216 7.64 -4.99 14.44
C LYS A 216 7.36 -4.09 15.63
N GLN A 217 7.64 -4.57 16.84
CA GLN A 217 7.51 -3.82 18.09
C GLN A 217 8.81 -3.06 18.36
N LEU A 218 8.75 -1.75 18.48
CA LEU A 218 9.92 -0.90 18.72
C LEU A 218 9.64 0.12 19.82
N THR A 219 10.65 0.38 20.65
CA THR A 219 10.69 1.59 21.48
C THR A 219 10.86 2.81 20.59
N ILE A 220 10.11 3.87 20.87
CA ILE A 220 10.15 5.11 20.08
C ILE A 220 10.83 6.20 20.92
N TYR A 221 11.71 6.93 20.26
CA TYR A 221 12.38 8.11 20.81
C TYR A 221 11.91 9.33 20.03
N THR A 222 11.59 10.41 20.75
CA THR A 222 11.10 11.66 20.19
C THR A 222 11.80 12.84 20.85
N LEU A 223 12.27 13.81 20.08
CA LEU A 223 12.89 15.01 20.61
C LEU A 223 11.87 15.82 21.45
N LYS A 224 12.25 16.17 22.68
CA LYS A 224 11.40 16.92 23.62
C LYS A 224 11.10 18.32 23.11
N ASN A 225 12.13 19.04 22.65
CA ASN A 225 12.09 20.49 22.37
C ASN A 225 11.38 20.82 21.05
N GLY A 226 10.60 20.14 20.45
CA GLY A 226 9.99 20.52 19.19
C GLY A 226 8.47 20.53 19.23
N PHE A 227 7.87 19.73 20.10
CA PHE A 227 6.41 19.58 20.08
C PHE A 227 5.73 19.68 21.44
N GLN A 228 6.49 19.77 22.56
CA GLN A 228 5.92 19.87 23.92
C GLN A 228 4.84 20.93 24.01
N LYS A 229 5.11 22.16 23.50
CA LYS A 229 4.14 23.25 23.50
C LYS A 229 2.80 22.92 22.82
N TYR A 230 2.76 21.96 21.92
CA TYR A 230 1.55 21.54 21.22
C TYR A 230 0.82 20.38 21.92
N LEU A 231 1.45 19.73 22.90
CA LEU A 231 0.81 18.77 23.78
C LEU A 231 0.01 19.48 24.89
N ASP A 232 0.42 20.68 25.27
CA ASP A 232 -0.15 21.45 26.35
C ASP A 232 -1.36 22.30 25.93
N LEU A 233 -1.67 22.36 24.61
CA LEU A 233 -2.82 23.05 24.02
C LEU A 233 -4.08 22.18 23.98
#